data_3b47df602b3a7d290e8f758e288f1b0a
#
_entry.id   3b47df602b3a7d290e8f758e288f1b0a
#
_cell.length_a   1.000
_cell.length_b   1.000
_cell.length_c   1.000
_cell.angle_alpha   90.00
_cell.angle_beta   90.00
_cell.angle_gamma   90.00
#
_symmetry.space_group_name_H-M   'P 1'
#
loop_
_entity.id
_entity.type
_entity.pdbx_description
1 polymer ?
#
loop_
_entity_poly.entity_id
_entity_poly.type
_entity_poly.pdbx_seq_one_letter_code
_entity_poly.pdbx_strand_id
1 'polypeptide(L)'
;MQEGMIETKNGKIWFAAYGEGLKKTPILVLHGGPGFLSMSDGLESLWEERPVYFYDQLGCGKSDRAASNDFYSVENYIAELADVRSALKLEDVYLMGFSWGCALACAYLLEKKPMGVKGIILCAPYLSSPVWDADQRRDIARMPAEIRGAIETGEKTGNYGDAYQAAMMAYYDQHVCLLSPWPASLQKAFSSLNADVYNTMWGPSEFTITGKLKDFDLTTRLSEITQPVLLTCGDRDEAGVKTVKDFQERFPDACLAVIPKASHLHQLERPEIFAAVIKDFLRDVDGGITFGEVAESAGGG
;
A
#
# COMPACT_ATOMS: atom_id res chain seq x y z
N MET A 1 5.51 15.77 16.93
CA MET A 1 5.13 14.36 16.80
C MET A 1 4.45 13.93 18.09
N GLN A 2 3.27 13.35 17.99
CA GLN A 2 2.56 12.67 19.07
C GLN A 2 2.52 11.18 18.74
N GLU A 3 2.68 10.30 19.72
CA GLU A 3 2.41 8.88 19.57
C GLU A 3 1.60 8.36 20.75
N GLY A 4 0.87 7.26 20.55
CA GLY A 4 0.04 6.68 21.59
C GLY A 4 -0.52 5.31 21.20
N MET A 5 -1.42 4.82 22.06
CA MET A 5 -2.12 3.56 21.84
C MET A 5 -3.62 3.81 21.81
N ILE A 6 -4.30 3.21 20.85
CA ILE A 6 -5.75 3.16 20.73
C ILE A 6 -6.22 1.83 21.32
N GLU A 7 -7.09 1.89 22.30
CA GLU A 7 -7.73 0.69 22.84
C GLU A 7 -8.81 0.20 21.89
N THR A 8 -8.72 -1.02 21.41
CA THR A 8 -9.75 -1.69 20.63
C THR A 8 -10.20 -2.99 21.32
N LYS A 9 -11.29 -3.57 20.86
CA LYS A 9 -11.77 -4.87 21.39
C LYS A 9 -10.80 -6.04 21.14
N ASN A 10 -9.85 -5.88 20.20
CA ASN A 10 -8.96 -6.94 19.76
C ASN A 10 -7.51 -6.74 20.24
N GLY A 11 -7.21 -5.61 20.88
CA GLY A 11 -5.87 -5.24 21.36
C GLY A 11 -5.61 -3.76 21.17
N LYS A 12 -4.42 -3.30 21.57
CA LYS A 12 -3.99 -1.92 21.44
C LYS A 12 -3.33 -1.70 20.11
N ILE A 13 -3.72 -0.65 19.44
CA ILE A 13 -3.19 -0.20 18.15
C ILE A 13 -2.30 1.01 18.39
N TRP A 14 -1.05 0.91 18.01
CA TRP A 14 -0.12 2.03 18.04
C TRP A 14 -0.41 3.02 16.92
N PHE A 15 -0.30 4.30 17.22
CA PHE A 15 -0.33 5.37 16.23
C PHE A 15 0.74 6.43 16.47
N ALA A 16 1.08 7.16 15.41
CA ALA A 16 1.86 8.39 15.46
C ALA A 16 1.19 9.47 14.61
N ALA A 17 1.29 10.72 15.05
CA ALA A 17 0.76 11.88 14.35
C ALA A 17 1.84 12.96 14.22
N TYR A 18 1.91 13.54 13.03
CA TYR A 18 2.79 14.65 12.69
C TYR A 18 1.95 15.82 12.15
N GLY A 19 2.47 17.04 12.22
CA GLY A 19 1.77 18.24 11.72
C GLY A 19 0.52 18.59 12.52
N GLU A 20 0.41 18.17 13.78
CA GLU A 20 -0.72 18.51 14.64
C GLU A 20 -0.88 20.02 14.80
N GLY A 21 -2.14 20.48 14.82
CA GLY A 21 -2.48 21.90 14.85
C GLY A 21 -2.63 22.55 13.47
N LEU A 22 -2.20 21.90 12.39
CA LEU A 22 -2.54 22.30 11.03
C LEU A 22 -4.02 22.01 10.76
N LYS A 23 -4.67 22.87 9.94
CA LYS A 23 -6.13 22.82 9.75
C LYS A 23 -6.61 22.14 8.48
N LYS A 24 -5.67 21.78 7.58
CA LYS A 24 -6.03 21.05 6.36
C LYS A 24 -6.50 19.65 6.71
N THR A 25 -7.32 19.06 5.84
CA THR A 25 -7.78 17.67 5.97
C THR A 25 -6.59 16.72 6.15
N PRO A 26 -6.58 15.90 7.21
CA PRO A 26 -5.46 15.00 7.52
C PRO A 26 -5.34 13.86 6.53
N ILE A 27 -4.16 13.25 6.50
CA ILE A 27 -3.89 11.98 5.83
C ILE A 27 -3.80 10.89 6.89
N LEU A 28 -4.46 9.74 6.67
CA LEU A 28 -4.24 8.50 7.40
C LEU A 28 -3.51 7.50 6.50
N VAL A 29 -2.31 7.12 6.92
CA VAL A 29 -1.43 6.20 6.18
C VAL A 29 -1.73 4.77 6.58
N LEU A 30 -1.93 3.90 5.58
CA LEU A 30 -2.17 2.47 5.69
C LEU A 30 -0.95 1.73 5.14
N HIS A 31 -0.17 1.11 6.02
CA HIS A 31 1.06 0.43 5.60
C HIS A 31 0.82 -0.83 4.78
N GLY A 32 1.83 -1.24 4.04
CA GLY A 32 1.85 -2.45 3.21
C GLY A 32 2.09 -3.74 4.01
N GLY A 33 2.43 -4.76 3.31
CA GLY A 33 2.62 -6.12 3.79
C GLY A 33 1.56 -7.04 3.21
N PRO A 34 0.63 -7.60 4.01
CA PRO A 34 0.36 -7.41 5.45
C PRO A 34 1.49 -7.90 6.36
N GLY A 35 1.58 -7.39 7.58
CA GLY A 35 2.57 -7.87 8.55
C GLY A 35 3.79 -6.97 8.73
N PHE A 36 3.99 -5.95 7.87
CA PHE A 36 5.01 -4.91 8.04
C PHE A 36 4.61 -3.91 9.14
N LEU A 37 5.41 -2.87 9.32
CA LEU A 37 5.14 -1.73 10.19
C LEU A 37 4.96 -0.46 9.35
N SER A 38 4.38 0.57 9.94
CA SER A 38 4.32 1.90 9.32
C SER A 38 5.71 2.51 9.17
N MET A 39 6.01 3.02 7.98
CA MET A 39 7.20 3.81 7.69
C MET A 39 6.79 5.24 7.35
N SER A 40 7.51 6.19 7.92
CA SER A 40 7.28 7.62 7.67
C SER A 40 8.26 8.24 6.69
N ASP A 41 9.31 7.51 6.33
CA ASP A 41 10.38 7.95 5.45
C ASP A 41 9.85 8.32 4.06
N GLY A 42 10.28 9.45 3.55
CA GLY A 42 9.84 10.00 2.28
C GLY A 42 8.51 10.76 2.32
N LEU A 43 7.87 10.85 3.52
CA LEU A 43 6.60 11.56 3.72
C LEU A 43 6.76 12.85 4.53
N GLU A 44 8.00 13.21 4.91
CA GLU A 44 8.30 14.30 5.83
C GLU A 44 7.71 15.63 5.37
N SER A 45 7.79 15.95 4.11
CA SER A 45 7.30 17.21 3.59
C SER A 45 5.77 17.32 3.57
N LEU A 46 5.03 16.23 3.72
CA LEU A 46 3.56 16.25 3.75
C LEU A 46 3.04 16.81 5.08
N TRP A 47 3.69 16.45 6.21
CA TRP A 47 3.26 16.96 7.52
C TRP A 47 3.70 18.39 7.84
N GLU A 48 4.43 19.03 6.94
CA GLU A 48 4.65 20.46 6.97
C GLU A 48 3.39 21.26 6.55
N GLU A 49 2.48 20.62 5.80
CA GLU A 49 1.30 21.26 5.24
C GLU A 49 -0.02 20.81 5.86
N ARG A 50 -0.12 19.57 6.34
CA ARG A 50 -1.34 18.98 6.92
C ARG A 50 -1.00 17.90 7.94
N PRO A 51 -1.91 17.54 8.85
CA PRO A 51 -1.68 16.44 9.77
C PRO A 51 -1.55 15.11 9.00
N VAL A 52 -0.55 14.30 9.39
CA VAL A 52 -0.35 12.95 8.84
C VAL A 52 -0.32 11.96 9.99
N TYR A 53 -1.22 10.99 9.93
CA TYR A 53 -1.38 9.92 10.92
C TYR A 53 -0.87 8.60 10.35
N PHE A 54 -0.14 7.88 11.16
CA PHE A 54 0.33 6.52 10.92
C PHE A 54 -0.23 5.60 11.99
N TYR A 55 -0.54 4.37 11.66
CA TYR A 55 -0.79 3.36 12.67
C TYR A 55 -0.23 2.02 12.22
N ASP A 56 0.19 1.21 13.17
CA ASP A 56 0.56 -0.18 12.90
C ASP A 56 -0.70 -1.04 13.05
N GLN A 57 -1.07 -1.78 11.99
CA GLN A 57 -2.21 -2.71 12.04
C GLN A 57 -2.00 -3.77 13.13
N LEU A 58 -3.06 -4.33 13.68
CA LEU A 58 -2.95 -5.35 14.73
C LEU A 58 -2.07 -6.52 14.27
N GLY A 59 -1.15 -6.93 15.09
CA GLY A 59 -0.13 -7.90 14.75
C GLY A 59 1.15 -7.30 14.19
N CYS A 60 1.19 -6.01 13.88
CA CYS A 60 2.30 -5.33 13.20
C CYS A 60 3.02 -4.36 14.14
N GLY A 61 4.30 -4.14 13.88
CA GLY A 61 5.09 -3.09 14.51
C GLY A 61 4.98 -3.03 16.04
N LYS A 62 4.49 -1.89 16.54
CA LYS A 62 4.29 -1.61 17.98
C LYS A 62 2.89 -1.95 18.49
N SER A 63 1.97 -2.35 17.61
CA SER A 63 0.62 -2.79 18.00
C SER A 63 0.64 -4.16 18.66
N ASP A 64 -0.40 -4.45 19.46
CA ASP A 64 -0.55 -5.77 20.08
C ASP A 64 -0.67 -6.86 19.01
N ARG A 65 -0.37 -8.10 19.40
CA ARG A 65 -0.64 -9.28 18.58
C ARG A 65 -2.05 -9.78 18.84
N ALA A 66 -2.71 -10.28 17.79
CA ALA A 66 -4.01 -10.92 17.96
C ALA A 66 -3.90 -12.19 18.81
N ALA A 67 -4.97 -12.53 19.51
CA ALA A 67 -5.04 -13.75 20.32
C ALA A 67 -4.97 -15.04 19.48
N SER A 68 -5.33 -14.96 18.19
CA SER A 68 -5.29 -16.07 17.23
C SER A 68 -5.03 -15.53 15.83
N ASN A 69 -4.31 -16.31 15.00
CA ASN A 69 -4.09 -15.99 13.58
C ASN A 69 -5.42 -15.95 12.78
N ASP A 70 -6.51 -16.50 13.31
CA ASP A 70 -7.83 -16.38 12.69
C ASP A 70 -8.31 -14.94 12.56
N PHE A 71 -7.84 -14.07 13.45
CA PHE A 71 -8.13 -12.63 13.38
C PHE A 71 -7.65 -12.02 12.04
N TYR A 72 -6.48 -12.40 11.55
CA TYR A 72 -5.88 -11.78 10.38
C TYR A 72 -6.73 -12.07 9.14
N SER A 73 -7.58 -11.12 8.78
CA SER A 73 -8.48 -11.18 7.62
C SER A 73 -8.82 -9.76 7.15
N VAL A 74 -9.25 -9.65 5.90
CA VAL A 74 -9.65 -8.36 5.29
C VAL A 74 -10.76 -7.69 6.10
N GLU A 75 -11.77 -8.45 6.51
CA GLU A 75 -12.95 -7.97 7.25
C GLU A 75 -12.55 -7.38 8.61
N ASN A 76 -11.64 -8.04 9.32
CA ASN A 76 -11.17 -7.56 10.61
C ASN A 76 -10.31 -6.30 10.49
N TYR A 77 -9.44 -6.20 9.48
CA TYR A 77 -8.66 -4.98 9.23
C TYR A 77 -9.54 -3.81 8.74
N ILE A 78 -10.63 -4.08 7.99
CA ILE A 78 -11.65 -3.08 7.66
C ILE A 78 -12.33 -2.54 8.93
N ALA A 79 -12.67 -3.42 9.87
CA ALA A 79 -13.28 -3.02 11.14
C ALA A 79 -12.29 -2.21 12.00
N GLU A 80 -11.02 -2.65 12.06
CA GLU A 80 -9.95 -1.95 12.75
C GLU A 80 -9.73 -0.53 12.20
N LEU A 81 -9.69 -0.36 10.87
CA LEU A 81 -9.56 0.96 10.25
C LEU A 81 -10.70 1.90 10.65
N ALA A 82 -11.93 1.39 10.76
CA ALA A 82 -13.07 2.17 11.26
C ALA A 82 -12.87 2.58 12.73
N ASP A 83 -12.40 1.66 13.58
CA ASP A 83 -12.12 1.93 14.99
C ASP A 83 -10.98 2.97 15.15
N VAL A 84 -9.90 2.85 14.37
CA VAL A 84 -8.78 3.80 14.34
C VAL A 84 -9.25 5.20 13.94
N ARG A 85 -10.00 5.33 12.83
CA ARG A 85 -10.57 6.61 12.40
C ARG A 85 -11.42 7.25 13.48
N SER A 86 -12.30 6.47 14.11
CA SER A 86 -13.18 6.94 15.17
C SER A 86 -12.39 7.43 16.39
N ALA A 87 -11.43 6.63 16.86
CA ALA A 87 -10.61 6.96 18.03
C ALA A 87 -9.77 8.23 17.84
N LEU A 88 -9.21 8.41 16.62
CA LEU A 88 -8.43 9.58 16.24
C LEU A 88 -9.30 10.78 15.80
N LYS A 89 -10.64 10.63 15.79
CA LYS A 89 -11.59 11.68 15.37
C LYS A 89 -11.31 12.21 13.96
N LEU A 90 -10.94 11.32 13.04
CA LEU A 90 -10.68 11.64 11.64
C LEU A 90 -12.00 11.60 10.85
N GLU A 91 -12.89 12.57 11.11
CA GLU A 91 -14.18 12.68 10.42
C GLU A 91 -13.98 12.92 8.94
N ASP A 92 -13.24 13.99 8.58
CA ASP A 92 -12.73 14.22 7.24
C ASP A 92 -11.28 13.75 7.12
N VAL A 93 -10.96 12.96 6.08
CA VAL A 93 -9.63 12.34 5.94
C VAL A 93 -9.33 11.98 4.48
N TYR A 94 -8.04 12.03 4.10
CA TYR A 94 -7.51 11.32 2.96
C TYR A 94 -6.93 9.98 3.44
N LEU A 95 -7.20 8.88 2.72
CA LEU A 95 -6.57 7.60 2.98
C LEU A 95 -5.39 7.43 2.00
N MET A 96 -4.21 7.14 2.53
CA MET A 96 -3.01 6.85 1.73
C MET A 96 -2.58 5.41 2.01
N GLY A 97 -2.77 4.53 1.05
CA GLY A 97 -2.36 3.13 1.15
C GLY A 97 -1.06 2.87 0.39
N PHE A 98 -0.24 1.98 0.93
CA PHE A 98 0.92 1.41 0.26
C PHE A 98 0.70 -0.09 0.04
N SER A 99 0.86 -0.59 -1.20
CA SER A 99 0.74 -2.02 -1.51
C SER A 99 -0.57 -2.62 -0.97
N TRP A 100 -0.51 -3.57 -0.03
CA TRP A 100 -1.66 -4.09 0.72
C TRP A 100 -2.55 -2.99 1.33
N GLY A 101 -1.96 -1.90 1.82
CA GLY A 101 -2.72 -0.76 2.35
C GLY A 101 -3.67 -0.13 1.32
N CYS A 102 -3.38 -0.25 0.03
CA CYS A 102 -4.28 0.17 -1.06
C CYS A 102 -5.52 -0.73 -1.12
N ALA A 103 -5.33 -2.05 -1.02
CA ALA A 103 -6.43 -3.01 -0.95
C ALA A 103 -7.32 -2.76 0.26
N LEU A 104 -6.70 -2.48 1.42
CA LEU A 104 -7.43 -2.15 2.64
C LEU A 104 -8.25 -0.85 2.50
N ALA A 105 -7.67 0.20 1.92
CA ALA A 105 -8.38 1.46 1.66
C ALA A 105 -9.60 1.24 0.75
N CYS A 106 -9.40 0.56 -0.39
CA CYS A 106 -10.49 0.28 -1.33
C CYS A 106 -11.57 -0.63 -0.71
N ALA A 107 -11.19 -1.73 -0.06
CA ALA A 107 -12.12 -2.63 0.61
C ALA A 107 -12.92 -1.91 1.71
N TYR A 108 -12.28 -1.04 2.48
CA TYR A 108 -12.96 -0.23 3.49
C TYR A 108 -14.02 0.69 2.87
N LEU A 109 -13.73 1.36 1.75
CA LEU A 109 -14.70 2.21 1.05
C LEU A 109 -15.88 1.38 0.51
N LEU A 110 -15.61 0.24 -0.10
CA LEU A 110 -16.60 -0.64 -0.68
C LEU A 110 -17.54 -1.26 0.36
N GLU A 111 -17.00 -1.69 1.49
CA GLU A 111 -17.76 -2.44 2.51
C GLU A 111 -18.42 -1.52 3.55
N LYS A 112 -17.77 -0.43 3.95
CA LYS A 112 -18.29 0.47 4.98
C LYS A 112 -19.00 1.70 4.42
N LYS A 113 -18.70 2.10 3.18
CA LYS A 113 -19.22 3.32 2.55
C LYS A 113 -19.13 4.53 3.49
N PRO A 114 -17.96 4.78 4.11
CA PRO A 114 -17.81 5.76 5.16
C PRO A 114 -17.97 7.19 4.62
N MET A 115 -18.59 8.05 5.39
CA MET A 115 -18.58 9.48 5.09
C MET A 115 -17.22 10.10 5.41
N GLY A 116 -16.93 11.27 4.82
CA GLY A 116 -15.76 12.08 5.13
C GLY A 116 -14.42 11.64 4.52
N VAL A 117 -14.38 10.56 3.73
CA VAL A 117 -13.19 10.27 2.93
C VAL A 117 -13.19 11.17 1.71
N LYS A 118 -12.28 12.17 1.68
CA LYS A 118 -12.21 13.21 0.65
C LYS A 118 -11.53 12.73 -0.63
N GLY A 119 -10.69 11.72 -0.54
CA GLY A 119 -9.97 11.09 -1.64
C GLY A 119 -9.06 10.00 -1.14
N ILE A 120 -8.55 9.18 -2.05
CA ILE A 120 -7.62 8.11 -1.73
C ILE A 120 -6.35 8.19 -2.58
N ILE A 121 -5.23 7.83 -1.99
CA ILE A 121 -3.92 7.79 -2.61
C ILE A 121 -3.44 6.35 -2.54
N LEU A 122 -3.25 5.73 -3.69
CA LEU A 122 -2.90 4.33 -3.83
C LEU A 122 -1.47 4.21 -4.36
N CYS A 123 -0.53 3.94 -3.47
CA CYS A 123 0.90 3.88 -3.77
C CYS A 123 1.33 2.44 -4.03
N ALA A 124 1.82 2.13 -5.23
CA ALA A 124 2.19 0.78 -5.66
C ALA A 124 1.06 -0.23 -5.39
N PRO A 125 -0.13 -0.08 -6.00
CA PRO A 125 -1.36 -0.69 -5.52
C PRO A 125 -1.41 -2.20 -5.79
N TYR A 126 -1.60 -2.98 -4.72
CA TYR A 126 -2.14 -4.32 -4.79
C TYR A 126 -3.67 -4.26 -4.67
N LEU A 127 -4.42 -4.69 -5.67
CA LEU A 127 -5.90 -4.70 -5.70
C LEU A 127 -6.49 -6.05 -6.13
N SER A 128 -5.65 -6.97 -6.64
CA SER A 128 -6.07 -8.28 -7.14
C SER A 128 -4.91 -9.26 -7.10
N SER A 129 -5.07 -10.39 -6.43
CA SER A 129 -4.07 -11.46 -6.41
C SER A 129 -3.81 -12.10 -7.77
N PRO A 130 -4.84 -12.43 -8.58
CA PRO A 130 -4.60 -12.97 -9.92
C PRO A 130 -3.81 -12.01 -10.82
N VAL A 131 -4.09 -10.71 -10.73
CA VAL A 131 -3.38 -9.70 -11.53
C VAL A 131 -1.96 -9.51 -11.03
N TRP A 132 -1.78 -9.46 -9.70
CA TRP A 132 -0.47 -9.38 -9.06
C TRP A 132 0.42 -10.58 -9.45
N ASP A 133 -0.08 -11.80 -9.32
CA ASP A 133 0.66 -13.00 -9.71
C ASP A 133 1.08 -12.96 -11.19
N ALA A 134 0.20 -12.53 -12.09
CA ALA A 134 0.52 -12.39 -13.51
C ALA A 134 1.66 -11.41 -13.77
N ASP A 135 1.71 -10.27 -13.05
CA ASP A 135 2.80 -9.30 -13.13
C ASP A 135 4.11 -9.90 -12.61
N GLN A 136 4.06 -10.56 -11.42
CA GLN A 136 5.22 -11.22 -10.84
C GLN A 136 5.80 -12.28 -11.79
N ARG A 137 4.95 -13.15 -12.37
CA ARG A 137 5.40 -14.19 -13.31
C ARG A 137 6.04 -13.59 -14.55
N ARG A 138 5.50 -12.50 -15.07
CA ARG A 138 6.07 -11.80 -16.21
C ARG A 138 7.48 -11.26 -15.91
N ASP A 139 7.69 -10.69 -14.72
CA ASP A 139 8.96 -10.10 -14.37
C ASP A 139 9.98 -11.17 -13.94
N ILE A 140 9.57 -12.21 -13.22
CA ILE A 140 10.41 -13.40 -12.95
C ILE A 140 10.87 -14.04 -14.26
N ALA A 141 10.03 -14.13 -15.29
CA ALA A 141 10.40 -14.71 -16.58
C ALA A 141 11.55 -13.96 -17.27
N ARG A 142 11.79 -12.71 -16.92
CA ARG A 142 12.90 -11.88 -17.44
C ARG A 142 14.18 -12.01 -16.61
N MET A 143 14.11 -12.61 -15.42
CA MET A 143 15.26 -12.82 -14.55
C MET A 143 16.24 -13.86 -15.16
N PRO A 144 17.52 -13.86 -14.76
CA PRO A 144 18.47 -14.89 -15.12
C PRO A 144 17.95 -16.31 -14.82
N ALA A 145 18.32 -17.29 -15.66
CA ALA A 145 17.80 -18.66 -15.58
C ALA A 145 18.03 -19.32 -14.20
N GLU A 146 19.15 -19.02 -13.56
CA GLU A 146 19.48 -19.52 -12.22
C GLU A 146 18.48 -19.02 -11.17
N ILE A 147 18.16 -17.70 -11.20
CA ILE A 147 17.21 -17.08 -10.29
C ILE A 147 15.81 -17.65 -10.50
N ARG A 148 15.35 -17.71 -11.77
CA ARG A 148 14.06 -18.33 -12.10
C ARG A 148 13.96 -19.76 -11.59
N GLY A 149 14.99 -20.58 -11.86
CA GLY A 149 15.04 -21.98 -11.47
C GLY A 149 15.02 -22.18 -9.95
N ALA A 150 15.65 -21.28 -9.18
CA ALA A 150 15.61 -21.32 -7.73
C ALA A 150 14.20 -20.98 -7.20
N ILE A 151 13.53 -19.97 -7.77
CA ILE A 151 12.14 -19.62 -7.43
C ILE A 151 11.20 -20.79 -7.75
N GLU A 152 11.20 -21.28 -8.98
CA GLU A 152 10.35 -22.37 -9.44
C GLU A 152 10.54 -23.65 -8.62
N THR A 153 11.80 -23.96 -8.27
CA THR A 153 12.13 -25.13 -7.43
C THR A 153 11.58 -24.96 -6.02
N GLY A 154 11.78 -23.78 -5.41
CA GLY A 154 11.27 -23.48 -4.08
C GLY A 154 9.76 -23.62 -4.01
N GLU A 155 9.04 -23.02 -4.95
CA GLU A 155 7.58 -23.09 -5.02
C GLU A 155 7.07 -24.52 -5.26
N LYS A 156 7.68 -25.26 -6.17
CA LYS A 156 7.29 -26.64 -6.48
C LYS A 156 7.51 -27.60 -5.32
N THR A 157 8.56 -27.39 -4.53
CA THR A 157 8.95 -28.30 -3.44
C THR A 157 8.50 -27.83 -2.07
N GLY A 158 8.05 -26.57 -1.93
CA GLY A 158 7.82 -25.93 -0.65
C GLY A 158 9.11 -25.63 0.14
N ASN A 159 10.28 -25.69 -0.52
CA ASN A 159 11.57 -25.40 0.11
C ASN A 159 11.97 -23.93 -0.16
N TYR A 160 11.69 -23.08 0.78
CA TYR A 160 12.01 -21.65 0.74
C TYR A 160 13.35 -21.32 1.42
N GLY A 161 14.32 -22.24 1.40
CA GLY A 161 15.66 -22.09 1.98
C GLY A 161 16.58 -21.15 1.20
N ASP A 162 17.90 -21.19 1.48
CA ASP A 162 18.89 -20.21 1.07
C ASP A 162 18.87 -19.84 -0.41
N ALA A 163 18.74 -20.83 -1.31
CA ALA A 163 18.72 -20.57 -2.75
C ALA A 163 17.48 -19.77 -3.17
N TYR A 164 16.32 -20.07 -2.59
CA TYR A 164 15.09 -19.31 -2.82
C TYR A 164 15.19 -17.90 -2.24
N GLN A 165 15.70 -17.76 -1.01
CA GLN A 165 15.89 -16.46 -0.36
C GLN A 165 16.86 -15.57 -1.16
N ALA A 166 17.96 -16.11 -1.66
CA ALA A 166 18.89 -15.37 -2.51
C ALA A 166 18.23 -14.93 -3.83
N ALA A 167 17.44 -15.79 -4.45
CA ALA A 167 16.70 -15.45 -5.67
C ALA A 167 15.60 -14.41 -5.42
N MET A 168 14.89 -14.51 -4.30
CA MET A 168 13.92 -13.52 -3.85
C MET A 168 14.56 -12.14 -3.64
N MET A 169 15.69 -12.07 -2.96
CA MET A 169 16.42 -10.80 -2.78
C MET A 169 16.89 -10.21 -4.11
N ALA A 170 17.35 -11.03 -5.05
CA ALA A 170 17.73 -10.56 -6.39
C ALA A 170 16.54 -9.99 -7.19
N TYR A 171 15.34 -10.49 -6.96
CA TYR A 171 14.10 -9.91 -7.48
C TYR A 171 13.77 -8.59 -6.78
N TYR A 172 13.83 -8.56 -5.44
CA TYR A 172 13.52 -7.38 -4.63
C TYR A 172 14.43 -6.19 -4.96
N ASP A 173 15.72 -6.42 -5.23
CA ASP A 173 16.68 -5.39 -5.63
C ASP A 173 16.35 -4.74 -6.99
N GLN A 174 15.45 -5.33 -7.78
CA GLN A 174 15.05 -4.81 -9.08
C GLN A 174 13.62 -4.23 -9.10
N HIS A 175 12.73 -4.73 -8.23
CA HIS A 175 11.30 -4.43 -8.29
C HIS A 175 10.71 -3.87 -7.01
N VAL A 176 11.35 -4.11 -5.85
CA VAL A 176 10.89 -3.62 -4.54
C VAL A 176 11.63 -2.36 -4.11
N CYS A 177 12.97 -2.36 -4.14
CA CYS A 177 13.77 -1.20 -3.78
C CYS A 177 15.11 -1.18 -4.53
N LEU A 178 15.33 -0.14 -5.34
CA LEU A 178 16.56 0.05 -6.14
C LEU A 178 17.71 0.65 -5.36
N LEU A 179 17.50 1.12 -4.13
CA LEU A 179 18.56 1.70 -3.31
C LEU A 179 19.54 0.62 -2.84
N SER A 180 20.82 0.90 -2.92
CA SER A 180 21.87 -0.03 -2.46
C SER A 180 22.95 0.76 -1.68
N PRO A 181 23.18 0.44 -0.38
CA PRO A 181 22.39 -0.49 0.43
C PRO A 181 20.96 0.02 0.69
N TRP A 182 20.05 -0.89 1.04
CA TRP A 182 18.72 -0.51 1.48
C TRP A 182 18.76 0.42 2.69
N PRO A 183 17.89 1.42 2.80
CA PRO A 183 17.80 2.30 3.96
C PRO A 183 17.61 1.53 5.27
N ALA A 184 18.15 2.04 6.37
CA ALA A 184 18.07 1.38 7.68
C ALA A 184 16.63 1.16 8.16
N SER A 185 15.72 2.07 7.82
CA SER A 185 14.27 1.95 8.09
C SER A 185 13.66 0.75 7.37
N LEU A 186 14.01 0.56 6.09
CA LEU A 186 13.53 -0.58 5.30
C LEU A 186 14.09 -1.90 5.83
N GLN A 187 15.42 -1.96 6.13
CA GLN A 187 16.03 -3.14 6.74
C GLN A 187 15.34 -3.51 8.06
N LYS A 188 15.02 -2.49 8.88
CA LYS A 188 14.28 -2.67 10.12
C LYS A 188 12.86 -3.20 9.85
N ALA A 189 12.15 -2.65 8.87
CA ALA A 189 10.80 -3.09 8.53
C ALA A 189 10.78 -4.58 8.13
N PHE A 190 11.72 -5.00 7.26
CA PHE A 190 11.86 -6.40 6.88
C PHE A 190 12.24 -7.32 8.06
N SER A 191 13.18 -6.90 8.90
CA SER A 191 13.59 -7.69 10.08
C SER A 191 12.53 -7.77 11.17
N SER A 192 11.56 -6.86 11.16
CA SER A 192 10.44 -6.77 12.12
C SER A 192 9.13 -7.34 11.55
N LEU A 193 9.15 -7.87 10.34
CA LEU A 193 7.98 -8.47 9.69
C LEU A 193 7.37 -9.54 10.61
N ASN A 194 6.08 -9.45 10.88
CA ASN A 194 5.38 -10.52 11.57
C ASN A 194 5.04 -11.65 10.59
N ALA A 195 5.84 -12.72 10.65
CA ALA A 195 5.66 -13.89 9.79
C ALA A 195 4.29 -14.57 9.96
N ASP A 196 3.68 -14.53 11.15
CA ASP A 196 2.35 -15.10 11.38
C ASP A 196 1.27 -14.34 10.59
N VAL A 197 1.32 -13.00 10.62
CA VAL A 197 0.43 -12.15 9.82
C VAL A 197 0.69 -12.38 8.34
N TYR A 198 1.96 -12.27 7.93
CA TYR A 198 2.35 -12.34 6.53
C TYR A 198 1.95 -13.69 5.91
N ASN A 199 2.33 -14.81 6.52
CA ASN A 199 2.02 -16.14 6.00
C ASN A 199 0.52 -16.47 6.06
N THR A 200 -0.22 -15.96 7.07
CA THR A 200 -1.67 -16.19 7.17
C THR A 200 -2.42 -15.45 6.07
N MET A 201 -2.03 -14.21 5.80
CA MET A 201 -2.72 -13.36 4.82
C MET A 201 -2.16 -13.55 3.41
N TRP A 202 -0.84 -13.55 3.25
CA TRP A 202 -0.13 -13.52 1.98
C TRP A 202 0.54 -14.85 1.64
N GLY A 203 1.77 -15.06 2.10
CA GLY A 203 2.56 -16.26 1.78
C GLY A 203 4.05 -16.05 2.05
N PRO A 204 4.92 -16.91 1.49
CA PRO A 204 6.35 -16.91 1.80
C PRO A 204 7.15 -15.77 1.12
N SER A 205 6.60 -15.10 0.11
CA SER A 205 7.26 -14.00 -0.62
C SER A 205 6.23 -13.15 -1.38
N GLU A 206 6.66 -12.00 -1.92
CA GLU A 206 5.80 -11.08 -2.70
C GLU A 206 5.17 -11.75 -3.94
N PHE A 207 5.82 -12.76 -4.50
CA PHE A 207 5.36 -13.46 -5.69
C PHE A 207 4.77 -14.86 -5.43
N THR A 208 4.53 -15.25 -4.17
CA THR A 208 3.95 -16.57 -3.84
C THR A 208 2.80 -16.39 -2.86
N ILE A 209 1.58 -16.19 -3.40
CA ILE A 209 0.39 -15.91 -2.59
C ILE A 209 -0.33 -17.21 -2.27
N THR A 210 -0.24 -17.68 -1.02
CA THR A 210 -0.84 -18.93 -0.55
C THR A 210 -1.80 -18.73 0.63
N GLY A 211 -1.80 -17.53 1.23
CA GLY A 211 -2.62 -17.17 2.38
C GLY A 211 -4.07 -16.84 2.02
N LYS A 212 -4.77 -16.20 2.95
CA LYS A 212 -6.20 -15.84 2.81
C LYS A 212 -6.46 -14.89 1.63
N LEU A 213 -5.44 -14.16 1.17
CA LEU A 213 -5.56 -13.22 0.04
C LEU A 213 -5.41 -13.88 -1.33
N LYS A 214 -5.17 -15.19 -1.43
CA LYS A 214 -4.89 -15.87 -2.72
C LYS A 214 -5.92 -15.65 -3.82
N ASP A 215 -7.18 -15.49 -3.46
CA ASP A 215 -8.31 -15.29 -4.38
C ASP A 215 -8.90 -13.86 -4.27
N PHE A 216 -8.19 -12.94 -3.59
CA PHE A 216 -8.66 -11.58 -3.38
C PHE A 216 -8.63 -10.79 -4.70
N ASP A 217 -9.76 -10.16 -5.05
CA ASP A 217 -9.89 -9.35 -6.26
C ASP A 217 -10.97 -8.28 -6.08
N LEU A 218 -10.58 -7.01 -6.20
CA LEU A 218 -11.48 -5.85 -6.16
C LEU A 218 -11.72 -5.24 -7.54
N THR A 219 -11.10 -5.76 -8.61
CA THR A 219 -11.07 -5.11 -9.92
C THR A 219 -12.44 -4.86 -10.52
N THR A 220 -13.41 -5.73 -10.25
CA THR A 220 -14.79 -5.60 -10.77
C THR A 220 -15.62 -4.56 -10.01
N ARG A 221 -15.14 -4.09 -8.86
CA ARG A 221 -15.85 -3.19 -7.95
C ARG A 221 -15.24 -1.79 -7.86
N LEU A 222 -14.10 -1.55 -8.52
CA LEU A 222 -13.40 -0.25 -8.43
C LEU A 222 -14.27 0.91 -8.91
N SER A 223 -15.19 0.66 -9.85
CA SER A 223 -16.17 1.67 -10.33
C SER A 223 -17.21 2.11 -9.28
N GLU A 224 -17.34 1.39 -8.16
CA GLU A 224 -18.21 1.81 -7.05
C GLU A 224 -17.54 2.89 -6.15
N ILE A 225 -16.23 3.08 -6.27
CA ILE A 225 -15.47 4.09 -5.51
C ILE A 225 -15.53 5.41 -6.26
N THR A 226 -16.29 6.35 -5.71
CA THR A 226 -16.58 7.65 -6.35
C THR A 226 -15.71 8.80 -5.82
N GLN A 227 -14.90 8.54 -4.81
CA GLN A 227 -13.92 9.50 -4.29
C GLN A 227 -12.81 9.71 -5.34
N PRO A 228 -12.24 10.93 -5.42
CA PRO A 228 -11.03 11.15 -6.22
C PRO A 228 -9.89 10.20 -5.83
N VAL A 229 -9.24 9.60 -6.83
CA VAL A 229 -8.17 8.60 -6.65
C VAL A 229 -6.89 9.07 -7.34
N LEU A 230 -5.80 9.10 -6.58
CA LEU A 230 -4.45 9.13 -7.16
C LEU A 230 -3.84 7.74 -7.07
N LEU A 231 -3.39 7.21 -8.21
CA LEU A 231 -2.53 6.03 -8.24
C LEU A 231 -1.08 6.45 -8.51
N THR A 232 -0.13 5.85 -7.81
CA THR A 232 1.29 6.04 -8.08
C THR A 232 2.01 4.70 -8.16
N CYS A 233 3.00 4.57 -9.04
CA CYS A 233 3.90 3.42 -9.09
C CYS A 233 5.26 3.86 -9.63
N GLY A 234 6.31 3.09 -9.36
CA GLY A 234 7.60 3.25 -10.04
C GLY A 234 7.57 2.71 -11.47
N ASP A 235 8.49 3.16 -12.32
CA ASP A 235 8.63 2.63 -13.68
C ASP A 235 9.22 1.20 -13.72
N ARG A 236 9.71 0.70 -12.55
CA ARG A 236 10.23 -0.65 -12.32
C ARG A 236 9.51 -1.39 -11.19
N ASP A 237 8.33 -0.91 -10.84
CA ASP A 237 7.52 -1.45 -9.75
C ASP A 237 7.07 -2.88 -10.08
N GLU A 238 7.01 -3.73 -9.07
CA GLU A 238 6.38 -5.04 -9.17
C GLU A 238 4.85 -4.93 -9.37
N ALA A 239 4.21 -3.84 -8.94
CA ALA A 239 2.89 -3.42 -9.41
C ALA A 239 3.06 -2.79 -10.80
N GLY A 240 3.07 -3.59 -11.84
CA GLY A 240 3.42 -3.17 -13.20
C GLY A 240 2.66 -1.95 -13.69
N VAL A 241 3.35 -1.01 -14.34
CA VAL A 241 2.78 0.26 -14.84
C VAL A 241 1.50 0.04 -15.65
N LYS A 242 1.48 -1.00 -16.52
CA LYS A 242 0.28 -1.33 -17.31
C LYS A 242 -0.89 -1.69 -16.40
N THR A 243 -0.64 -2.49 -15.39
CA THR A 243 -1.65 -2.92 -14.42
C THR A 243 -2.22 -1.74 -13.64
N VAL A 244 -1.35 -0.83 -13.17
CA VAL A 244 -1.79 0.35 -12.43
C VAL A 244 -2.61 1.28 -13.33
N LYS A 245 -2.26 1.38 -14.61
CA LYS A 245 -3.06 2.11 -15.61
C LYS A 245 -4.41 1.43 -15.84
N ASP A 246 -4.45 0.09 -15.99
CA ASP A 246 -5.69 -0.66 -16.14
C ASP A 246 -6.59 -0.51 -14.88
N PHE A 247 -6.03 -0.34 -13.68
CA PHE A 247 -6.76 0.01 -12.47
C PHE A 247 -7.31 1.44 -12.53
N GLN A 248 -6.48 2.42 -12.92
CA GLN A 248 -6.92 3.82 -13.08
C GLN A 248 -8.17 3.93 -13.95
N GLU A 249 -8.19 3.25 -15.08
CA GLU A 249 -9.31 3.27 -16.04
C GLU A 249 -10.63 2.70 -15.47
N ARG A 250 -10.58 1.99 -14.35
CA ARG A 250 -11.76 1.40 -13.68
C ARG A 250 -12.37 2.31 -12.62
N PHE A 251 -11.65 3.32 -12.14
CA PHE A 251 -12.20 4.30 -11.21
C PHE A 251 -12.90 5.44 -11.97
N PRO A 252 -14.06 5.93 -11.50
CA PRO A 252 -14.78 7.03 -12.15
C PRO A 252 -14.01 8.34 -12.17
N ASP A 253 -13.19 8.60 -11.14
CA ASP A 253 -12.45 9.85 -10.94
C ASP A 253 -11.03 9.54 -10.46
N ALA A 254 -10.09 9.35 -11.39
CA ALA A 254 -8.74 8.93 -11.06
C ALA A 254 -7.65 9.52 -11.97
N CYS A 255 -6.51 9.80 -11.37
CA CYS A 255 -5.27 10.13 -12.07
C CYS A 255 -4.13 9.17 -11.69
N LEU A 256 -3.13 9.07 -12.57
CA LEU A 256 -1.96 8.21 -12.42
C LEU A 256 -0.68 9.04 -12.55
N ALA A 257 0.26 8.80 -11.64
CA ALA A 257 1.63 9.29 -11.76
C ALA A 257 2.62 8.12 -11.70
N VAL A 258 3.38 7.94 -12.79
CA VAL A 258 4.49 6.97 -12.83
C VAL A 258 5.76 7.69 -12.42
N ILE A 259 6.39 7.24 -11.34
CA ILE A 259 7.61 7.84 -10.79
C ILE A 259 8.83 7.25 -11.52
N PRO A 260 9.60 8.09 -12.23
CA PRO A 260 10.70 7.61 -13.05
C PRO A 260 11.90 7.15 -12.20
N LYS A 261 12.57 6.08 -12.65
CA LYS A 261 13.73 5.47 -11.98
C LYS A 261 13.43 5.09 -10.54
N ALA A 262 12.27 4.47 -10.33
CA ALA A 262 11.81 4.00 -9.04
C ALA A 262 11.09 2.65 -9.18
N SER A 263 11.00 1.93 -8.07
CA SER A 263 10.32 0.65 -7.96
C SER A 263 9.15 0.73 -6.95
N HIS A 264 8.85 -0.35 -6.26
CA HIS A 264 7.72 -0.45 -5.33
C HIS A 264 7.78 0.58 -4.20
N LEU A 265 8.98 0.86 -3.69
CA LEU A 265 9.20 1.83 -2.61
C LEU A 265 9.61 3.21 -3.15
N HIS A 266 8.89 3.70 -4.19
CA HIS A 266 9.19 4.95 -4.88
C HIS A 266 9.18 6.18 -3.97
N GLN A 267 8.49 6.16 -2.83
CA GLN A 267 8.55 7.22 -1.81
C GLN A 267 9.94 7.31 -1.15
N LEU A 268 10.67 6.19 -1.02
CA LEU A 268 12.04 6.17 -0.50
C LEU A 268 13.06 6.54 -1.58
N GLU A 269 12.81 6.10 -2.81
CA GLU A 269 13.74 6.22 -3.93
C GLU A 269 13.70 7.60 -4.57
N ARG A 270 12.54 8.25 -4.59
CA ARG A 270 12.26 9.55 -5.21
C ARG A 270 11.38 10.44 -4.32
N PRO A 271 11.76 10.71 -3.07
CA PRO A 271 10.88 11.36 -2.09
C PRO A 271 10.39 12.73 -2.55
N GLU A 272 11.24 13.53 -3.22
CA GLU A 272 10.86 14.87 -3.68
C GLU A 272 9.80 14.82 -4.79
N ILE A 273 9.97 13.92 -5.78
CA ILE A 273 9.02 13.76 -6.88
C ILE A 273 7.71 13.19 -6.34
N PHE A 274 7.81 12.16 -5.49
CA PHE A 274 6.65 11.55 -4.85
C PHE A 274 5.84 12.58 -4.06
N ALA A 275 6.50 13.33 -3.18
CA ALA A 275 5.84 14.34 -2.38
C ALA A 275 5.18 15.45 -3.22
N ALA A 276 5.83 15.90 -4.30
CA ALA A 276 5.25 16.89 -5.21
C ALA A 276 3.95 16.38 -5.85
N VAL A 277 3.94 15.15 -6.36
CA VAL A 277 2.75 14.50 -6.94
C VAL A 277 1.61 14.42 -5.93
N ILE A 278 1.90 13.98 -4.69
CA ILE A 278 0.88 13.90 -3.63
C ILE A 278 0.31 15.29 -3.29
N LYS A 279 1.18 16.29 -3.13
CA LYS A 279 0.76 17.67 -2.81
C LYS A 279 -0.10 18.28 -3.91
N ASP A 280 0.24 18.04 -5.16
CA ASP A 280 -0.54 18.52 -6.31
C ASP A 280 -1.93 17.90 -6.30
N PHE A 281 -2.05 16.57 -6.17
CA PHE A 281 -3.34 15.88 -6.06
C PHE A 281 -4.19 16.43 -4.89
N LEU A 282 -3.59 16.55 -3.70
CA LEU A 282 -4.31 17.04 -2.52
C LEU A 282 -4.79 18.48 -2.69
N ARG A 283 -3.98 19.34 -3.33
CA ARG A 283 -4.37 20.73 -3.66
C ARG A 283 -5.54 20.75 -4.63
N ASP A 284 -5.49 19.91 -5.66
CA ASP A 284 -6.50 19.86 -6.71
C ASP A 284 -7.84 19.37 -6.14
N VAL A 285 -7.84 18.31 -5.32
CA VAL A 285 -9.05 17.82 -4.62
C VAL A 285 -9.58 18.84 -3.60
N ASP A 286 -8.71 19.46 -2.81
CA ASP A 286 -9.11 20.54 -1.89
C ASP A 286 -9.74 21.74 -2.65
N GLY A 287 -9.33 21.96 -3.91
CA GLY A 287 -9.88 22.97 -4.84
C GLY A 287 -11.14 22.53 -5.58
N GLY A 288 -11.61 21.29 -5.41
CA GLY A 288 -12.81 20.75 -6.06
C GLY A 288 -12.59 20.30 -7.50
N ILE A 289 -11.34 20.03 -7.91
CA ILE A 289 -11.02 19.47 -9.24
C ILE A 289 -11.36 17.99 -9.25
N THR A 290 -11.96 17.54 -10.37
CA THR A 290 -12.20 16.14 -10.69
C THR A 290 -11.33 15.72 -11.89
N PHE A 291 -10.86 14.47 -11.89
CA PHE A 291 -9.94 13.94 -12.91
C PHE A 291 -10.66 13.17 -14.02
N GLY A 292 -11.91 12.72 -13.76
CA GLY A 292 -12.74 12.01 -14.74
C GLY A 292 -13.28 12.91 -15.87
N GLU A 293 -13.49 14.19 -15.62
CA GLU A 293 -14.04 15.14 -16.61
C GLU A 293 -13.00 15.66 -17.63
N VAL A 294 -11.71 15.52 -17.34
CA VAL A 294 -10.63 16.02 -18.23
C VAL A 294 -10.46 15.16 -19.48
N ALA A 295 -10.95 13.91 -19.47
CA ALA A 295 -10.84 13.00 -20.62
C ALA A 295 -11.77 13.37 -21.79
N GLU A 296 -12.89 14.08 -21.56
CA GLU A 296 -13.83 14.48 -22.62
C GLU A 296 -13.46 15.79 -23.33
N SER A 297 -12.67 16.66 -22.72
CA SER A 297 -12.30 17.96 -23.32
C SER A 297 -11.10 17.92 -24.27
N ALA A 298 -10.32 16.83 -24.29
CA ALA A 298 -9.14 16.68 -25.15
C ALA A 298 -9.43 15.99 -26.50
N GLY A 299 -10.68 15.57 -26.76
CA GLY A 299 -11.10 14.85 -27.97
C GLY A 299 -11.88 15.67 -29.01
N GLY A 300 -12.00 16.97 -28.81
CA GLY A 300 -12.76 17.85 -29.71
C GLY A 300 -11.90 18.98 -30.26
N GLY A 301 -11.09 18.68 -31.29
CA GLY A 301 -10.34 19.69 -32.02
C GLY A 301 -9.72 19.10 -33.28
#